data_bfef74ddfe5b909d6955f68f5e0e17ac
#
_entry.id   bfef74ddfe5b909d6955f68f5e0e17ac
#
_cell.length_a   1.000
_cell.length_b   1.000
_cell.length_c   1.000
_cell.angle_alpha   90.00
_cell.angle_beta   90.00
_cell.angle_gamma   90.00
#
_symmetry.space_group_name_H-M   'P 1'
#
loop_
_entity.id
_entity.type
_entity.pdbx_description
1 polymer ?
#
loop_
_entity_poly.entity_id
_entity_poly.type
_entity_poly.pdbx_seq_one_letter_code
_entity_poly.pdbx_strand_id
1 'polypeptide(L)'
;ACGGGGGGSGATPPPPVPTISDAQAARFLRQASFGPTPADIAEVQRLGYAGWIDAQLKLPASLELPYVRGVQAPSQSDRIDIWFQNAVRGRDQLRQRVAFALSEILVVSDVGALAPFPEGTAHYYDLLAGGAFGNFRTLLEDVTLNPGMGVFLSVLSNQKPDPARNIRPDENYARELM
;
A
#
# COMPACT_ATOMS: atom_id res chain seq x y z
N ALA A 1 22.14 -3.17 -74.27
CA ALA A 1 22.18 -4.01 -73.10
C ALA A 1 22.39 -3.13 -71.88
N CYS A 2 21.35 -2.81 -71.13
CA CYS A 2 21.44 -2.08 -69.87
C CYS A 2 21.17 -3.06 -68.72
N GLY A 3 22.20 -3.34 -67.90
CA GLY A 3 22.09 -4.12 -66.73
C GLY A 3 21.61 -3.24 -65.53
N GLY A 4 20.41 -3.53 -65.01
CA GLY A 4 19.89 -2.91 -63.80
C GLY A 4 20.39 -3.67 -62.57
N GLY A 5 21.28 -3.05 -61.78
CA GLY A 5 21.67 -3.54 -60.47
C GLY A 5 20.63 -3.18 -59.46
N GLY A 6 19.87 -4.15 -58.92
CA GLY A 6 18.97 -4.01 -57.80
C GLY A 6 19.77 -4.01 -56.50
N GLY A 7 19.95 -2.84 -55.89
CA GLY A 7 20.49 -2.71 -54.55
C GLY A 7 19.43 -3.11 -53.55
N GLY A 8 19.52 -4.31 -52.99
CA GLY A 8 18.73 -4.73 -51.83
C GLY A 8 19.20 -3.99 -50.58
N SER A 9 18.39 -3.05 -50.09
CA SER A 9 18.60 -2.43 -48.78
C SER A 9 18.35 -3.49 -47.71
N GLY A 10 19.41 -4.12 -47.20
CA GLY A 10 19.37 -4.98 -46.03
C GLY A 10 19.05 -4.12 -44.82
N ALA A 11 17.78 -4.10 -44.43
CA ALA A 11 17.39 -3.51 -43.13
C ALA A 11 18.07 -4.32 -42.00
N THR A 12 18.97 -3.68 -41.27
CA THR A 12 19.57 -4.28 -40.10
C THR A 12 18.44 -4.63 -39.12
N PRO A 13 18.35 -5.87 -38.65
CA PRO A 13 17.32 -6.22 -37.67
C PRO A 13 17.46 -5.30 -36.45
N PRO A 14 16.31 -4.87 -35.83
CA PRO A 14 16.36 -4.06 -34.66
C PRO A 14 17.15 -4.78 -33.54
N PRO A 15 17.92 -4.04 -32.73
CA PRO A 15 18.67 -4.64 -31.64
C PRO A 15 17.73 -5.43 -30.72
N PRO A 16 18.15 -6.59 -30.19
CA PRO A 16 17.32 -7.40 -29.30
C PRO A 16 16.90 -6.55 -28.11
N VAL A 17 15.60 -6.54 -27.76
CA VAL A 17 15.07 -5.89 -26.55
C VAL A 17 15.79 -6.52 -25.36
N PRO A 18 16.43 -5.72 -24.49
CA PRO A 18 17.13 -6.25 -23.33
C PRO A 18 16.18 -7.12 -22.50
N THR A 19 16.47 -8.41 -22.40
CA THR A 19 15.68 -9.31 -21.55
C THR A 19 16.04 -9.05 -20.09
N ILE A 20 15.02 -8.86 -19.23
CA ILE A 20 15.21 -8.69 -17.78
C ILE A 20 15.74 -10.02 -17.21
N SER A 21 16.91 -10.01 -16.57
CA SER A 21 17.44 -11.19 -15.90
C SER A 21 16.70 -11.49 -14.59
N ASP A 22 16.80 -12.73 -14.08
CA ASP A 22 16.24 -13.14 -12.79
C ASP A 22 16.69 -12.20 -11.65
N ALA A 23 17.97 -11.85 -11.63
CA ALA A 23 18.53 -10.96 -10.61
C ALA A 23 17.93 -9.55 -10.66
N GLN A 24 17.67 -9.03 -11.87
CA GLN A 24 17.05 -7.72 -12.07
C GLN A 24 15.57 -7.75 -11.66
N ALA A 25 14.83 -8.78 -12.06
CA ALA A 25 13.43 -8.96 -11.69
C ALA A 25 13.29 -9.15 -10.16
N ALA A 26 14.13 -9.97 -9.55
CA ALA A 26 14.15 -10.19 -8.11
C ALA A 26 14.50 -8.91 -7.33
N ARG A 27 15.45 -8.10 -7.82
CA ARG A 27 15.79 -6.81 -7.21
C ARG A 27 14.60 -5.84 -7.25
N PHE A 28 13.93 -5.75 -8.39
CA PHE A 28 12.73 -4.93 -8.55
C PHE A 28 11.63 -5.36 -7.59
N LEU A 29 11.30 -6.65 -7.55
CA LEU A 29 10.24 -7.20 -6.70
C LEU A 29 10.52 -7.04 -5.21
N ARG A 30 11.78 -7.11 -4.77
CA ARG A 30 12.14 -6.83 -3.35
C ARG A 30 11.80 -5.40 -2.92
N GLN A 31 11.72 -4.45 -3.85
CA GLN A 31 11.30 -3.08 -3.57
C GLN A 31 9.79 -2.90 -3.72
N ALA A 32 9.19 -3.56 -4.69
CA ALA A 32 7.80 -3.38 -5.08
C ALA A 32 6.81 -4.36 -4.41
N SER A 33 7.31 -5.36 -3.67
CA SER A 33 6.52 -6.39 -2.99
C SER A 33 7.14 -6.79 -1.65
N PHE A 34 6.56 -7.76 -0.95
CA PHE A 34 7.14 -8.34 0.27
C PHE A 34 8.11 -9.50 0.00
N GLY A 35 8.42 -9.75 -1.24
CA GLY A 35 9.44 -10.71 -1.67
C GLY A 35 9.08 -11.41 -2.97
N PRO A 36 10.09 -11.71 -3.81
CA PRO A 36 9.86 -12.37 -5.08
C PRO A 36 9.65 -13.87 -4.92
N THR A 37 8.65 -14.41 -5.63
CA THR A 37 8.57 -15.84 -5.93
C THR A 37 9.12 -16.11 -7.34
N PRO A 38 9.47 -17.36 -7.70
CA PRO A 38 9.85 -17.69 -9.09
C PRO A 38 8.77 -17.32 -10.13
N ALA A 39 7.49 -17.42 -9.76
CA ALA A 39 6.37 -17.04 -10.60
C ALA A 39 6.32 -15.52 -10.85
N ASP A 40 6.55 -14.72 -9.81
CA ASP A 40 6.58 -13.25 -9.90
C ASP A 40 7.76 -12.78 -10.77
N ILE A 41 8.93 -13.42 -10.65
CA ILE A 41 10.09 -13.15 -11.48
C ILE A 41 9.75 -13.39 -12.95
N ALA A 42 9.16 -14.54 -13.28
CA ALA A 42 8.74 -14.86 -14.64
C ALA A 42 7.68 -13.88 -15.16
N GLU A 43 6.77 -13.41 -14.32
CA GLU A 43 5.77 -12.43 -14.71
C GLU A 43 6.38 -11.05 -15.01
N VAL A 44 7.34 -10.58 -14.21
CA VAL A 44 8.09 -9.34 -14.48
C VAL A 44 8.87 -9.45 -15.77
N GLN A 45 9.50 -10.59 -16.04
CA GLN A 45 10.22 -10.83 -17.29
C GLN A 45 9.30 -10.80 -18.52
N ARG A 46 8.09 -11.34 -18.38
CA ARG A 46 7.07 -11.37 -19.44
C ARG A 46 6.46 -10.01 -19.70
N LEU A 47 6.14 -9.22 -18.66
CA LEU A 47 5.42 -7.93 -18.75
C LEU A 47 6.34 -6.72 -18.89
N GLY A 48 7.58 -6.85 -18.47
CA GLY A 48 8.45 -5.72 -18.19
C GLY A 48 8.03 -5.00 -16.89
N TYR A 49 8.87 -4.09 -16.39
CA TYR A 49 8.60 -3.35 -15.16
C TYR A 49 7.31 -2.52 -15.23
N ALA A 50 7.16 -1.75 -16.31
CA ALA A 50 5.97 -0.91 -16.50
C ALA A 50 4.69 -1.73 -16.58
N GLY A 51 4.69 -2.80 -17.39
CA GLY A 51 3.52 -3.67 -17.54
C GLY A 51 3.15 -4.39 -16.24
N TRP A 52 4.12 -4.77 -15.42
CA TRP A 52 3.86 -5.34 -14.10
C TRP A 52 3.24 -4.29 -13.16
N ILE A 53 3.79 -3.07 -13.12
CA ILE A 53 3.21 -1.97 -12.32
C ILE A 53 1.77 -1.69 -12.77
N ASP A 54 1.52 -1.55 -14.07
CA ASP A 54 0.19 -1.29 -14.63
C ASP A 54 -0.81 -2.40 -14.26
N ALA A 55 -0.36 -3.66 -14.22
CA ALA A 55 -1.17 -4.78 -13.78
C ALA A 55 -1.51 -4.69 -12.29
N GLN A 56 -0.52 -4.36 -11.44
CA GLN A 56 -0.70 -4.20 -10.00
C GLN A 56 -1.64 -3.04 -9.64
N LEU A 57 -1.56 -1.91 -10.34
CA LEU A 57 -2.44 -0.75 -10.11
C LEU A 57 -3.92 -1.08 -10.31
N LYS A 58 -4.24 -2.08 -11.14
CA LYS A 58 -5.63 -2.49 -11.47
C LYS A 58 -6.21 -3.51 -10.50
N LEU A 59 -5.39 -4.12 -9.64
CA LEU A 59 -5.88 -5.12 -8.70
C LEU A 59 -6.70 -4.46 -7.57
N PRO A 60 -7.81 -5.10 -7.15
CA PRO A 60 -8.53 -4.67 -5.96
C PRO A 60 -7.65 -4.82 -4.71
N ALA A 61 -7.93 -4.01 -3.69
CA ALA A 61 -7.24 -4.12 -2.41
C ALA A 61 -7.61 -5.41 -1.67
N SER A 62 -6.63 -6.12 -1.14
CA SER A 62 -6.82 -7.15 -0.12
C SER A 62 -7.04 -6.45 1.22
N LEU A 63 -8.22 -6.63 1.82
CA LEU A 63 -8.66 -5.90 3.01
C LEU A 63 -8.60 -6.78 4.26
N GLU A 64 -8.38 -6.15 5.42
CA GLU A 64 -8.32 -6.81 6.73
C GLU A 64 -9.69 -6.90 7.41
N LEU A 65 -10.48 -5.84 7.34
CA LEU A 65 -11.75 -5.70 8.07
C LEU A 65 -12.77 -6.81 7.79
N PRO A 66 -12.97 -7.27 6.54
CA PRO A 66 -13.89 -8.38 6.28
C PRO A 66 -13.52 -9.67 7.00
N TYR A 67 -12.21 -9.95 7.12
CA TYR A 67 -11.72 -11.12 7.87
C TYR A 67 -11.96 -10.94 9.36
N VAL A 68 -11.54 -9.82 9.93
CA VAL A 68 -11.68 -9.53 11.37
C VAL A 68 -13.15 -9.62 11.81
N ARG A 69 -14.09 -9.11 11.01
CA ARG A 69 -15.53 -9.22 11.27
C ARG A 69 -16.09 -10.65 11.19
N GLY A 70 -15.38 -11.53 10.49
CA GLY A 70 -15.76 -12.97 10.40
C GLY A 70 -15.30 -13.77 11.63
N VAL A 71 -14.42 -13.23 12.47
CA VAL A 71 -13.91 -13.88 13.67
C VAL A 71 -14.85 -13.64 14.84
N GLN A 72 -15.18 -14.68 15.61
CA GLN A 72 -15.92 -14.53 16.85
C GLN A 72 -15.02 -13.95 17.96
N ALA A 73 -15.39 -12.82 18.53
CA ALA A 73 -14.61 -12.07 19.51
C ALA A 73 -13.17 -11.74 18.99
N PRO A 74 -13.05 -10.93 17.91
CA PRO A 74 -11.79 -10.66 17.29
C PRO A 74 -10.81 -9.91 18.21
N SER A 75 -9.54 -10.14 17.99
CA SER A 75 -8.41 -9.52 18.69
C SER A 75 -7.46 -8.80 17.74
N GLN A 76 -6.51 -8.05 18.27
CA GLN A 76 -5.44 -7.47 17.46
C GLN A 76 -4.55 -8.54 16.81
N SER A 77 -4.41 -9.71 17.42
CA SER A 77 -3.69 -10.84 16.81
C SER A 77 -4.35 -11.31 15.51
N ASP A 78 -5.68 -11.39 15.48
CA ASP A 78 -6.40 -11.78 14.24
C ASP A 78 -6.20 -10.75 13.13
N ARG A 79 -6.16 -9.44 13.48
CA ARG A 79 -5.82 -8.38 12.54
C ARG A 79 -4.38 -8.53 12.01
N ILE A 80 -3.42 -8.81 12.88
CA ILE A 80 -2.02 -9.02 12.49
C ILE A 80 -1.91 -10.25 11.58
N ASP A 81 -2.61 -11.32 11.90
CA ASP A 81 -2.60 -12.55 11.10
C ASP A 81 -3.10 -12.31 9.66
N ILE A 82 -4.20 -11.59 9.49
CA ILE A 82 -4.69 -11.27 8.14
C ILE A 82 -3.76 -10.30 7.41
N TRP A 83 -3.13 -9.34 8.10
CA TRP A 83 -2.11 -8.49 7.51
C TRP A 83 -0.94 -9.32 6.94
N PHE A 84 -0.41 -10.27 7.71
CA PHE A 84 0.63 -11.18 7.22
C PHE A 84 0.16 -12.05 6.06
N GLN A 85 -1.08 -12.53 6.08
CA GLN A 85 -1.64 -13.29 4.96
C GLN A 85 -1.71 -12.43 3.69
N ASN A 86 -2.16 -11.18 3.78
CA ASN A 86 -2.20 -10.25 2.66
C ASN A 86 -0.79 -9.92 2.15
N ALA A 87 0.16 -9.66 3.05
CA ALA A 87 1.55 -9.38 2.71
C ALA A 87 2.24 -10.55 1.98
N VAL A 88 1.98 -11.80 2.41
CA VAL A 88 2.65 -13.00 1.86
C VAL A 88 1.91 -13.58 0.65
N ARG A 89 0.57 -13.51 0.62
CA ARG A 89 -0.28 -14.22 -0.35
C ARG A 89 -1.17 -13.32 -1.19
N GLY A 90 -1.33 -12.06 -0.79
CA GLY A 90 -2.13 -11.09 -1.53
C GLY A 90 -1.59 -10.91 -2.94
N ARG A 91 -2.48 -10.77 -3.92
CA ARG A 91 -2.09 -10.55 -5.31
C ARG A 91 -1.71 -9.10 -5.58
N ASP A 92 -2.21 -8.17 -4.79
CA ASP A 92 -2.00 -6.73 -4.86
C ASP A 92 -0.73 -6.28 -4.09
N GLN A 93 0.38 -6.97 -4.34
CA GLN A 93 1.64 -6.83 -3.62
C GLN A 93 2.17 -5.40 -3.59
N LEU A 94 2.10 -4.67 -4.71
CA LEU A 94 2.54 -3.28 -4.77
C LEU A 94 1.68 -2.39 -3.87
N ARG A 95 0.36 -2.61 -3.86
CA ARG A 95 -0.58 -1.88 -2.99
C ARG A 95 -0.28 -2.12 -1.52
N GLN A 96 -0.13 -3.37 -1.13
CA GLN A 96 0.20 -3.74 0.25
C GLN A 96 1.54 -3.14 0.69
N ARG A 97 2.54 -3.12 -0.20
CA ARG A 97 3.84 -2.50 0.06
C ARG A 97 3.76 -0.99 0.24
N VAL A 98 2.95 -0.31 -0.58
CA VAL A 98 2.70 1.14 -0.43
C VAL A 98 1.88 1.43 0.83
N ALA A 99 0.84 0.65 1.11
CA ALA A 99 0.05 0.78 2.34
C ALA A 99 0.92 0.61 3.60
N PHE A 100 1.84 -0.36 3.59
CA PHE A 100 2.82 -0.52 4.67
C PHE A 100 3.70 0.73 4.83
N ALA A 101 4.24 1.27 3.73
CA ALA A 101 5.03 2.50 3.79
C ALA A 101 4.22 3.69 4.31
N LEU A 102 2.94 3.79 3.93
CA LEU A 102 2.03 4.82 4.46
C LEU A 102 1.76 4.64 5.95
N SER A 103 1.67 3.41 6.45
CA SER A 103 1.46 3.12 7.87
C SER A 103 2.66 3.48 8.75
N GLU A 104 3.86 3.55 8.17
CA GLU A 104 5.08 4.03 8.85
C GLU A 104 5.15 5.56 8.94
N ILE A 105 4.33 6.26 8.14
CA ILE A 105 4.22 7.73 8.15
C ILE A 105 2.99 8.16 8.95
N LEU A 106 1.83 7.55 8.66
CA LEU A 106 0.53 7.82 9.27
C LEU A 106 0.25 6.75 10.33
N VAL A 107 0.99 6.84 11.44
CA VAL A 107 1.08 5.77 12.44
C VAL A 107 -0.16 5.71 13.33
N VAL A 108 -0.66 4.50 13.59
CA VAL A 108 -1.50 4.16 14.74
C VAL A 108 -0.92 2.94 15.44
N SER A 109 -1.16 2.81 16.75
CA SER A 109 -0.73 1.63 17.50
C SER A 109 -1.93 0.79 17.93
N ASP A 110 -1.81 -0.52 17.78
CA ASP A 110 -2.75 -1.51 18.30
C ASP A 110 -2.56 -1.82 19.80
N VAL A 111 -1.60 -1.13 20.42
CA VAL A 111 -1.36 -1.15 21.87
C VAL A 111 -1.97 0.09 22.53
N GLY A 112 -2.46 -0.02 23.74
CA GLY A 112 -3.06 1.11 24.47
C GLY A 112 -4.51 1.38 24.05
N ALA A 113 -4.82 2.61 23.65
CA ALA A 113 -6.20 3.05 23.42
C ALA A 113 -6.95 2.26 22.32
N LEU A 114 -6.25 1.75 21.31
CA LEU A 114 -6.86 0.96 20.23
C LEU A 114 -6.86 -0.56 20.50
N ALA A 115 -6.22 -1.04 21.57
CA ALA A 115 -6.18 -2.47 21.88
C ALA A 115 -7.56 -3.16 21.91
N PRO A 116 -8.64 -2.53 22.44
CA PRO A 116 -9.97 -3.11 22.46
C PRO A 116 -10.72 -3.04 21.11
N PHE A 117 -10.15 -2.39 20.08
CA PHE A 117 -10.85 -2.06 18.83
C PHE A 117 -10.17 -2.64 17.58
N PRO A 118 -10.04 -3.98 17.46
CA PRO A 118 -9.38 -4.59 16.31
C PRO A 118 -10.06 -4.27 14.97
N GLU A 119 -11.40 -4.17 14.94
CA GLU A 119 -12.11 -3.72 13.74
C GLU A 119 -11.78 -2.26 13.37
N GLY A 120 -11.64 -1.38 14.35
CA GLY A 120 -11.26 0.01 14.13
C GLY A 120 -9.86 0.12 13.54
N THR A 121 -8.93 -0.68 14.06
CA THR A 121 -7.55 -0.76 13.55
C THR A 121 -7.52 -1.36 12.14
N ALA A 122 -8.24 -2.46 11.89
CA ALA A 122 -8.36 -3.06 10.55
C ALA A 122 -8.94 -2.07 9.53
N HIS A 123 -10.00 -1.34 9.90
CA HIS A 123 -10.57 -0.30 9.06
C HIS A 123 -9.57 0.81 8.72
N TYR A 124 -8.71 1.17 9.67
CA TYR A 124 -7.65 2.15 9.45
C TYR A 124 -6.62 1.66 8.41
N TYR A 125 -6.15 0.42 8.52
CA TYR A 125 -5.22 -0.16 7.55
C TYR A 125 -5.87 -0.36 6.17
N ASP A 126 -7.15 -0.72 6.13
CA ASP A 126 -7.92 -0.81 4.88
C ASP A 126 -8.05 0.54 4.19
N LEU A 127 -8.19 1.64 4.94
CA LEU A 127 -8.18 3.00 4.41
C LEU A 127 -6.84 3.31 3.74
N LEU A 128 -5.71 2.97 4.36
CA LEU A 128 -4.38 3.15 3.77
C LEU A 128 -4.20 2.30 2.50
N ALA A 129 -4.64 1.05 2.52
CA ALA A 129 -4.59 0.16 1.36
C ALA A 129 -5.48 0.68 0.21
N GLY A 130 -6.68 1.15 0.52
CA GLY A 130 -7.59 1.76 -0.46
C GLY A 130 -7.02 3.03 -1.09
N GLY A 131 -6.42 3.88 -0.28
CA GLY A 131 -5.81 5.15 -0.68
C GLY A 131 -4.42 5.06 -1.28
N ALA A 132 -3.77 3.88 -1.28
CA ALA A 132 -2.36 3.69 -1.62
C ALA A 132 -1.93 4.26 -2.98
N PHE A 133 -2.82 4.30 -3.96
CA PHE A 133 -2.58 4.85 -5.30
C PHE A 133 -3.45 6.08 -5.60
N GLY A 134 -4.06 6.64 -4.56
CA GLY A 134 -4.97 7.77 -4.67
C GLY A 134 -4.26 9.13 -4.53
N ASN A 135 -5.07 10.15 -4.31
CA ASN A 135 -4.58 11.49 -4.02
C ASN A 135 -4.20 11.60 -2.54
N PHE A 136 -2.98 12.05 -2.25
CA PHE A 136 -2.46 12.14 -0.88
C PHE A 136 -3.29 13.10 0.02
N ARG A 137 -3.79 14.22 -0.53
CA ARG A 137 -4.64 15.14 0.23
C ARG A 137 -5.94 14.46 0.68
N THR A 138 -6.58 13.71 -0.23
CA THR A 138 -7.78 12.93 0.10
C THR A 138 -7.47 11.88 1.16
N LEU A 139 -6.37 11.14 1.00
CA LEU A 139 -5.94 10.18 2.01
C LEU A 139 -5.72 10.83 3.38
N LEU A 140 -5.08 12.00 3.42
CA LEU A 140 -4.83 12.72 4.65
C LEU A 140 -6.13 13.19 5.32
N GLU A 141 -7.12 13.63 4.53
CA GLU A 141 -8.46 13.97 5.00
C GLU A 141 -9.16 12.75 5.59
N ASP A 142 -9.14 11.62 4.88
CA ASP A 142 -9.74 10.36 5.33
C ASP A 142 -9.08 9.85 6.62
N VAL A 143 -7.75 9.95 6.75
CA VAL A 143 -7.00 9.65 7.97
C VAL A 143 -7.41 10.57 9.12
N THR A 144 -7.53 11.88 8.87
CA THR A 144 -7.95 12.88 9.86
C THR A 144 -9.33 12.56 10.44
N LEU A 145 -10.25 12.12 9.59
CA LEU A 145 -11.63 11.83 9.96
C LEU A 145 -11.83 10.39 10.47
N ASN A 146 -10.78 9.56 10.40
CA ASN A 146 -10.89 8.16 10.83
C ASN A 146 -11.01 8.04 12.36
N PRO A 147 -12.01 7.30 12.89
CA PRO A 147 -12.18 7.11 14.32
C PRO A 147 -10.95 6.49 15.01
N GLY A 148 -10.22 5.59 14.34
CA GLY A 148 -8.99 4.99 14.87
C GLY A 148 -7.93 6.05 15.16
N MET A 149 -7.68 6.96 14.21
CA MET A 149 -6.80 8.10 14.41
C MET A 149 -7.36 9.04 15.50
N GLY A 150 -8.67 9.27 15.50
CA GLY A 150 -9.34 10.10 16.51
C GLY A 150 -9.14 9.61 17.95
N VAL A 151 -9.14 8.30 18.14
CA VAL A 151 -8.85 7.66 19.44
C VAL A 151 -7.36 7.68 19.74
N PHE A 152 -6.53 7.31 18.77
CA PHE A 152 -5.07 7.14 18.97
C PHE A 152 -4.38 8.46 19.33
N LEU A 153 -4.68 9.55 18.62
CA LEU A 153 -4.09 10.88 18.87
C LEU A 153 -5.04 11.87 19.55
N SER A 154 -6.03 11.37 20.30
CA SER A 154 -6.90 12.16 21.16
C SER A 154 -7.69 13.28 20.46
N VAL A 155 -7.91 13.15 19.12
CA VAL A 155 -8.75 14.10 18.37
C VAL A 155 -10.22 13.94 18.72
N LEU A 156 -10.63 12.69 18.96
CA LEU A 156 -12.01 12.37 19.32
C LEU A 156 -12.34 13.05 20.66
N SER A 157 -13.42 13.84 20.66
CA SER A 157 -13.87 14.61 21.84
C SER A 157 -12.94 15.75 22.26
N ASN A 158 -11.98 16.15 21.43
CA ASN A 158 -11.16 17.34 21.68
C ASN A 158 -12.03 18.60 21.71
N GLN A 159 -11.88 19.38 22.77
CA GLN A 159 -12.74 20.52 23.07
C GLN A 159 -12.04 21.85 22.73
N LYS A 160 -12.83 22.86 22.36
CA LYS A 160 -12.34 24.23 22.26
C LYS A 160 -11.83 24.72 23.62
N PRO A 161 -10.84 25.66 23.62
CA PRO A 161 -10.34 26.21 24.88
C PRO A 161 -11.47 26.88 25.68
N ASP A 162 -11.54 26.57 26.95
CA ASP A 162 -12.46 27.21 27.90
C ASP A 162 -11.70 27.53 29.20
N PRO A 163 -11.20 28.78 29.35
CA PRO A 163 -10.45 29.18 30.52
C PRO A 163 -11.25 29.08 31.82
N ALA A 164 -12.58 29.24 31.76
CA ALA A 164 -13.43 29.16 32.94
C ALA A 164 -13.53 27.74 33.54
N ARG A 165 -13.41 26.71 32.65
CA ARG A 165 -13.39 25.29 33.02
C ARG A 165 -12.01 24.68 33.00
N ASN A 166 -10.95 25.48 32.80
CA ASN A 166 -9.56 25.04 32.63
C ASN A 166 -9.39 23.99 31.52
N ILE A 167 -10.17 24.13 30.42
CA ILE A 167 -10.06 23.24 29.26
C ILE A 167 -9.01 23.80 28.32
N ARG A 168 -8.06 22.94 27.94
CA ARG A 168 -7.06 23.20 26.90
C ARG A 168 -7.24 22.15 25.79
N PRO A 169 -7.21 22.54 24.50
CA PRO A 169 -7.23 21.61 23.40
C PRO A 169 -6.02 20.68 23.45
N ASP A 170 -6.21 19.42 23.10
CA ASP A 170 -5.12 18.49 22.82
C ASP A 170 -4.56 18.79 21.41
N GLU A 171 -3.26 18.88 21.32
CA GLU A 171 -2.53 19.28 20.09
C GLU A 171 -1.77 18.12 19.43
N ASN A 172 -1.85 16.89 19.98
CA ASN A 172 -1.08 15.75 19.50
C ASN A 172 -1.22 15.54 17.99
N TYR A 173 -2.44 15.43 17.50
CA TYR A 173 -2.67 15.21 16.06
C TYR A 173 -2.11 16.34 15.20
N ALA A 174 -2.26 17.59 15.62
CA ALA A 174 -1.74 18.73 14.87
C ALA A 174 -0.21 18.72 14.79
N ARG A 175 0.46 18.23 15.84
CA ARG A 175 1.92 18.07 15.87
C ARG A 175 2.41 16.97 14.92
N GLU A 176 1.67 15.87 14.82
CA GLU A 176 2.03 14.75 13.92
C GLU A 176 1.86 15.09 12.44
N LEU A 177 1.08 16.14 12.11
CA LEU A 177 0.89 16.62 10.74
C LEU A 177 1.93 17.66 10.29
N MET A 178 2.71 18.23 11.20
CA MET A 178 3.70 19.30 10.90
C MET A 178 5.09 18.75 10.69
#